data_41083837ddf940d85d4c5b3cd954895a
#
_entry.id   41083837ddf940d85d4c5b3cd954895a
#
_cell.length_a   1.000
_cell.length_b   1.000
_cell.length_c   1.000
_cell.angle_alpha   90.00
_cell.angle_beta   90.00
_cell.angle_gamma   90.00
#
_symmetry.space_group_name_H-M   'P 1'
#
loop_
_entity.id
_entity.type
_entity.pdbx_description
1 polymer ?
#
loop_
_entity_poly.entity_id
_entity_poly.type
_entity_poly.pdbx_seq_one_letter_code
_entity_poly.pdbx_strand_id
1 'polypeptide(L)'
;MALLSNYLEKHGWQNSPFLAWMVSLSGGLLFFYEFIQLNMINAINAPLMKSFHIGAHQLGQLSSAYFIANAGFLFLAGNLLDRYSTRKWILFAMIFCTGGTIGFALAATVTQATVFRFIIGIGGSFCFLSGVRLASRWFPPRRMALLTGLLVTMAMVGGWLAQAPLMAIVQAVGWRNATLYDGLLGVVLTVWIWFVIKDRPQGQEAAADHENKELKQMGVWKAITHVLVSKQNWYAGLYTCLMNLPIYLLGAMWGTLFLTQVHHFSPTDAGFVAGMVFTGTIFGSPVMGWISDKLTNRRIPMLIGALLSFVVVLPIIYDPTLSFKMLLLLFFILGFITSSQVISYPLVAEGNPRVLTGTAVSIVSMSVVLGGAVMQPISGWMLDSHWGGQFVNGVHLYSLGAYQHAMLIFPVSFLISFVLAFLLKETNCRRTDESATLHELDDETTMSDVNSQSS
;
A
#
# COMPACT_ATOMS: atom_id res chain seq x y z
N MET A 1 -9.48 -34.29 12.32
CA MET A 1 -9.10 -33.57 11.10
C MET A 1 -9.47 -34.32 9.82
N ALA A 2 -9.13 -35.59 9.69
CA ALA A 2 -9.60 -36.43 8.56
C ALA A 2 -11.12 -36.49 8.43
N LEU A 3 -11.90 -36.45 9.53
CA LEU A 3 -13.35 -36.44 9.51
C LEU A 3 -13.98 -35.16 8.92
N LEU A 4 -13.39 -34.00 9.16
CA LEU A 4 -13.86 -32.73 8.59
C LEU A 4 -13.51 -32.64 7.10
N SER A 5 -12.32 -33.10 6.70
CA SER A 5 -11.90 -33.22 5.31
C SER A 5 -12.84 -34.16 4.53
N ASN A 6 -13.12 -35.35 5.05
CA ASN A 6 -14.02 -36.32 4.44
C ASN A 6 -15.48 -35.83 4.38
N TYR A 7 -15.95 -35.07 5.40
CA TYR A 7 -17.29 -34.49 5.40
C TYR A 7 -17.44 -33.42 4.31
N LEU A 8 -16.42 -32.57 4.14
CA LEU A 8 -16.38 -31.50 3.11
C LEU A 8 -16.22 -32.09 1.70
N GLU A 9 -15.47 -33.18 1.55
CA GLU A 9 -15.35 -33.92 0.28
C GLU A 9 -16.68 -34.56 -0.15
N LYS A 10 -17.39 -35.17 0.78
CA LYS A 10 -18.63 -35.88 0.52
C LYS A 10 -19.79 -34.98 0.10
N HIS A 11 -19.72 -33.65 0.39
CA HIS A 11 -20.77 -32.67 0.12
C HIS A 11 -20.49 -31.71 -1.02
N GLY A 12 -19.46 -31.95 -1.86
CA GLY A 12 -19.14 -31.11 -3.03
C GLY A 12 -18.72 -29.67 -2.71
N TRP A 13 -18.39 -29.38 -1.45
CA TRP A 13 -18.03 -28.04 -0.98
C TRP A 13 -16.70 -27.52 -1.55
N GLN A 14 -15.89 -28.40 -2.10
CA GLN A 14 -14.56 -28.06 -2.61
C GLN A 14 -14.56 -27.17 -3.87
N ASN A 15 -15.71 -27.09 -4.56
CA ASN A 15 -15.93 -26.19 -5.70
C ASN A 15 -17.04 -25.17 -5.42
N SER A 16 -17.43 -24.98 -4.13
CA SER A 16 -18.50 -24.04 -3.79
C SER A 16 -18.03 -22.60 -3.93
N PRO A 17 -18.91 -21.68 -4.37
CA PRO A 17 -18.61 -20.25 -4.41
C PRO A 17 -18.18 -19.69 -3.03
N PHE A 18 -18.72 -20.24 -1.96
CA PHE A 18 -18.40 -19.87 -0.57
C PHE A 18 -16.93 -20.16 -0.23
N LEU A 19 -16.41 -21.34 -0.62
CA LEU A 19 -15.00 -21.68 -0.40
C LEU A 19 -14.06 -20.76 -1.20
N ALA A 20 -14.43 -20.40 -2.43
CA ALA A 20 -13.66 -19.46 -3.24
C ALA A 20 -13.53 -18.10 -2.55
N TRP A 21 -14.63 -17.58 -2.00
CA TRP A 21 -14.63 -16.35 -1.21
C TRP A 21 -13.80 -16.47 0.06
N MET A 22 -14.00 -17.55 0.83
CA MET A 22 -13.22 -17.80 2.05
C MET A 22 -11.72 -17.84 1.79
N VAL A 23 -11.28 -18.58 0.77
CA VAL A 23 -9.86 -18.71 0.43
C VAL A 23 -9.28 -17.36 -0.01
N SER A 24 -9.96 -16.63 -0.90
CA SER A 24 -9.46 -15.37 -1.44
C SER A 24 -9.42 -14.27 -0.36
N LEU A 25 -10.44 -14.15 0.47
CA LEU A 25 -10.44 -13.20 1.58
C LEU A 25 -9.42 -13.59 2.66
N SER A 26 -9.22 -14.88 2.92
CA SER A 26 -8.16 -15.33 3.83
C SER A 26 -6.77 -15.01 3.30
N GLY A 27 -6.56 -15.01 1.98
CA GLY A 27 -5.34 -14.47 1.36
C GLY A 27 -5.13 -12.97 1.62
N GLY A 28 -6.24 -12.22 1.73
CA GLY A 28 -6.22 -10.80 2.10
C GLY A 28 -5.87 -10.53 3.57
N LEU A 29 -5.99 -11.52 4.46
CA LEU A 29 -5.64 -11.36 5.88
C LEU A 29 -4.13 -11.13 6.09
N LEU A 30 -3.28 -11.65 5.21
CA LEU A 30 -1.85 -11.31 5.24
C LEU A 30 -1.64 -9.82 4.96
N PHE A 31 -2.33 -9.26 3.97
CA PHE A 31 -2.24 -7.84 3.63
C PHE A 31 -2.86 -6.93 4.69
N PHE A 32 -3.96 -7.36 5.30
CA PHE A 32 -4.55 -6.72 6.48
C PHE A 32 -3.56 -6.66 7.65
N TYR A 33 -2.94 -7.79 8.01
CA TYR A 33 -1.99 -7.88 9.11
C TYR A 33 -0.73 -7.06 8.84
N GLU A 34 -0.22 -7.13 7.63
CA GLU A 34 0.94 -6.35 7.19
C GLU A 34 0.70 -4.84 7.32
N PHE A 35 -0.50 -4.35 6.98
CA PHE A 35 -0.81 -2.94 7.14
C PHE A 35 -0.91 -2.49 8.60
N ILE A 36 -1.25 -3.39 9.54
CA ILE A 36 -1.08 -3.12 10.98
C ILE A 36 0.40 -2.91 11.27
N GLN A 37 1.28 -3.81 10.82
CA GLN A 37 2.72 -3.74 11.04
C GLN A 37 3.36 -2.48 10.43
N LEU A 38 2.93 -2.13 9.23
CA LEU A 38 3.41 -0.93 8.53
C LEU A 38 3.10 0.34 9.33
N ASN A 39 1.90 0.44 9.88
CA ASN A 39 1.36 1.65 10.48
C ASN A 39 1.48 1.72 12.01
N MET A 40 1.85 0.62 12.69
CA MET A 40 1.89 0.56 14.16
C MET A 40 2.87 1.56 14.79
N ILE A 41 3.92 1.96 14.06
CA ILE A 41 4.92 2.91 14.57
C ILE A 41 4.27 4.23 14.98
N ASN A 42 3.23 4.68 14.27
CA ASN A 42 2.49 5.89 14.64
C ASN A 42 1.86 5.79 16.04
N ALA A 43 1.38 4.62 16.43
CA ALA A 43 0.78 4.41 17.76
C ALA A 43 1.82 4.26 18.88
N ILE A 44 3.04 3.84 18.56
CA ILE A 44 4.09 3.57 19.55
C ILE A 44 5.28 4.51 19.46
N ASN A 45 5.26 5.55 18.62
CA ASN A 45 6.38 6.45 18.37
C ASN A 45 6.96 7.07 19.65
N ALA A 46 6.15 7.74 20.45
CA ALA A 46 6.58 8.39 21.68
C ALA A 46 7.13 7.38 22.72
N PRO A 47 6.42 6.28 23.09
CA PRO A 47 6.98 5.28 23.99
C PRO A 47 8.22 4.57 23.44
N LEU A 48 8.35 4.42 22.12
CA LEU A 48 9.53 3.83 21.50
C LEU A 48 10.75 4.75 21.59
N MET A 49 10.57 6.05 21.25
CA MET A 49 11.61 7.08 21.42
C MET A 49 12.10 7.15 22.86
N LYS A 50 11.17 7.12 23.83
CA LYS A 50 11.49 7.09 25.27
C LYS A 50 12.27 5.84 25.66
N SER A 51 11.83 4.65 25.23
CA SER A 51 12.43 3.38 25.65
C SER A 51 13.83 3.17 25.12
N PHE A 52 14.12 3.68 23.92
CA PHE A 52 15.41 3.54 23.27
C PHE A 52 16.28 4.79 23.31
N HIS A 53 15.79 5.89 23.91
CA HIS A 53 16.47 7.19 23.98
C HIS A 53 16.92 7.70 22.61
N ILE A 54 16.01 7.64 21.61
CA ILE A 54 16.29 8.01 20.21
C ILE A 54 15.49 9.24 19.78
N GLY A 55 16.05 9.99 18.82
CA GLY A 55 15.38 11.10 18.15
C GLY A 55 14.50 10.65 16.97
N ALA A 56 13.89 11.62 16.30
CA ALA A 56 13.03 11.38 15.16
C ALA A 56 13.78 10.76 13.97
N HIS A 57 15.01 11.18 13.70
CA HIS A 57 15.81 10.62 12.62
C HIS A 57 16.07 9.11 12.80
N GLN A 58 16.48 8.70 14.00
CA GLN A 58 16.73 7.29 14.30
C GLN A 58 15.43 6.46 14.26
N LEU A 59 14.30 7.03 14.73
CA LEU A 59 13.00 6.39 14.59
C LEU A 59 12.61 6.22 13.12
N GLY A 60 12.89 7.23 12.28
CA GLY A 60 12.71 7.16 10.84
C GLY A 60 13.52 6.07 10.17
N GLN A 61 14.79 5.92 10.56
CA GLN A 61 15.65 4.83 10.09
C GLN A 61 15.14 3.45 10.51
N LEU A 62 14.72 3.30 11.76
CA LEU A 62 14.13 2.07 12.27
C LEU A 62 12.87 1.68 11.48
N SER A 63 11.99 2.64 11.24
CA SER A 63 10.77 2.40 10.46
C SER A 63 11.07 2.10 9.00
N SER A 64 12.02 2.81 8.39
CA SER A 64 12.41 2.62 6.98
C SER A 64 13.02 1.25 6.69
N ALA A 65 13.60 0.57 7.67
CA ALA A 65 14.15 -0.78 7.50
C ALA A 65 13.11 -1.78 6.97
N TYR A 66 11.85 -1.63 7.39
CA TYR A 66 10.73 -2.38 6.83
C TYR A 66 10.56 -2.14 5.34
N PHE A 67 10.51 -0.88 4.91
CA PHE A 67 10.30 -0.51 3.51
C PHE A 67 11.48 -0.91 2.62
N ILE A 68 12.71 -0.80 3.12
CA ILE A 68 13.93 -1.24 2.40
C ILE A 68 13.86 -2.74 2.14
N ALA A 69 13.51 -3.53 3.15
CA ALA A 69 13.35 -4.98 3.01
C ALA A 69 12.21 -5.30 2.03
N ASN A 70 11.05 -4.65 2.19
CA ASN A 70 9.88 -4.86 1.32
C ASN A 70 10.23 -4.57 -0.15
N ALA A 71 10.83 -3.41 -0.45
CA ALA A 71 11.24 -3.05 -1.81
C ALA A 71 12.28 -4.03 -2.39
N GLY A 72 13.29 -4.41 -1.59
CA GLY A 72 14.34 -5.34 -2.02
C GLY A 72 13.83 -6.73 -2.34
N PHE A 73 12.87 -7.22 -1.58
CA PHE A 73 12.30 -8.56 -1.77
C PHE A 73 11.07 -8.60 -2.69
N LEU A 74 10.46 -7.48 -3.06
CA LEU A 74 9.25 -7.43 -3.87
C LEU A 74 9.41 -8.13 -5.23
N PHE A 75 10.56 -7.94 -5.88
CA PHE A 75 10.88 -8.59 -7.17
C PHE A 75 11.07 -10.11 -7.02
N LEU A 76 11.73 -10.51 -5.92
CA LEU A 76 11.93 -11.92 -5.60
C LEU A 76 10.60 -12.58 -5.25
N ALA A 77 9.75 -11.90 -4.49
CA ALA A 77 8.43 -12.38 -4.10
C ALA A 77 7.53 -12.65 -5.33
N GLY A 78 7.50 -11.75 -6.31
CA GLY A 78 6.77 -11.96 -7.55
C GLY A 78 7.22 -13.23 -8.28
N ASN A 79 8.52 -13.39 -8.46
CA ASN A 79 9.11 -14.56 -9.15
C ASN A 79 8.85 -15.87 -8.40
N LEU A 80 8.92 -15.87 -7.08
CA LEU A 80 8.66 -17.04 -6.25
C LEU A 80 7.17 -17.44 -6.26
N LEU A 81 6.27 -16.46 -6.20
CA LEU A 81 4.83 -16.70 -6.30
C LEU A 81 4.42 -17.25 -7.67
N ASP A 82 5.14 -16.89 -8.73
CA ASP A 82 4.87 -17.39 -10.08
C ASP A 82 5.28 -18.86 -10.26
N ARG A 83 6.35 -19.27 -9.60
CA ARG A 83 6.94 -20.61 -9.80
C ARG A 83 6.49 -21.66 -8.78
N TYR A 84 6.04 -21.21 -7.60
CA TYR A 84 5.77 -22.10 -6.48
C TYR A 84 4.36 -21.91 -5.91
N SER A 85 4.02 -22.74 -4.93
CA SER A 85 2.74 -22.69 -4.19
C SER A 85 2.54 -21.35 -3.49
N THR A 86 1.50 -20.62 -3.86
CA THR A 86 1.13 -19.34 -3.22
C THR A 86 0.83 -19.54 -1.74
N ARG A 87 0.18 -20.66 -1.35
CA ARG A 87 -0.11 -21.01 0.04
C ARG A 87 1.17 -21.07 0.88
N LYS A 88 2.21 -21.76 0.38
CA LYS A 88 3.49 -21.88 1.11
C LYS A 88 4.14 -20.52 1.34
N TRP A 89 4.10 -19.63 0.33
CA TRP A 89 4.68 -18.29 0.44
C TRP A 89 3.87 -17.35 1.33
N ILE A 90 2.53 -17.45 1.33
CA ILE A 90 1.71 -16.73 2.30
C ILE A 90 2.03 -17.15 3.74
N LEU A 91 2.17 -18.45 4.00
CA LEU A 91 2.53 -18.95 5.32
C LEU A 91 3.95 -18.54 5.74
N PHE A 92 4.91 -18.61 4.82
CA PHE A 92 6.25 -18.09 5.03
C PHE A 92 6.21 -16.60 5.40
N ALA A 93 5.52 -15.78 4.63
CA ALA A 93 5.36 -14.36 4.88
C ALA A 93 4.71 -14.08 6.24
N MET A 94 3.65 -14.81 6.60
CA MET A 94 3.01 -14.71 7.91
C MET A 94 3.96 -15.05 9.05
N ILE A 95 4.77 -16.11 8.91
CA ILE A 95 5.77 -16.50 9.93
C ILE A 95 6.81 -15.38 10.11
N PHE A 96 7.29 -14.76 9.01
CA PHE A 96 8.24 -13.66 9.07
C PHE A 96 7.63 -12.40 9.67
N CYS A 97 6.40 -12.02 9.28
CA CYS A 97 5.70 -10.89 9.88
C CYS A 97 5.44 -11.13 11.37
N THR A 98 4.88 -12.28 11.74
CA THR A 98 4.50 -12.60 13.12
C THR A 98 5.73 -12.76 14.02
N GLY A 99 6.72 -13.55 13.57
CA GLY A 99 7.98 -13.75 14.30
C GLY A 99 8.77 -12.46 14.44
N GLY A 100 8.81 -11.64 13.39
CA GLY A 100 9.41 -10.32 13.42
C GLY A 100 8.70 -9.39 14.40
N THR A 101 7.37 -9.40 14.47
CA THR A 101 6.58 -8.59 15.41
C THR A 101 6.84 -9.00 16.86
N ILE A 102 6.83 -10.28 17.14
CA ILE A 102 7.15 -10.81 18.48
C ILE A 102 8.60 -10.44 18.86
N GLY A 103 9.55 -10.64 17.94
CA GLY A 103 10.94 -10.26 18.15
C GLY A 103 11.12 -8.76 18.37
N PHE A 104 10.39 -7.93 17.63
CA PHE A 104 10.37 -6.47 17.80
C PHE A 104 9.88 -6.07 19.19
N ALA A 105 8.80 -6.67 19.69
CA ALA A 105 8.30 -6.44 21.05
C ALA A 105 9.31 -6.78 22.13
N LEU A 106 10.13 -7.82 21.92
CA LEU A 106 11.16 -8.30 22.86
C LEU A 106 12.51 -7.60 22.67
N ALA A 107 12.68 -6.74 21.66
CA ALA A 107 13.94 -6.07 21.37
C ALA A 107 14.40 -5.21 22.57
N ALA A 108 15.66 -5.41 22.99
CA ALA A 108 16.30 -4.64 24.04
C ALA A 108 17.05 -3.40 23.50
N THR A 109 17.45 -3.43 22.22
CA THR A 109 18.22 -2.36 21.57
C THR A 109 17.56 -1.91 20.26
N VAL A 110 17.87 -0.67 19.85
CA VAL A 110 17.40 -0.11 18.56
C VAL A 110 17.83 -1.00 17.39
N THR A 111 19.05 -1.51 17.41
CA THR A 111 19.57 -2.38 16.35
C THR A 111 18.74 -3.66 16.23
N GLN A 112 18.41 -4.31 17.35
CA GLN A 112 17.54 -5.49 17.35
C GLN A 112 16.15 -5.16 16.79
N ALA A 113 15.56 -4.04 17.25
CA ALA A 113 14.27 -3.57 16.74
C ALA A 113 14.31 -3.32 15.22
N THR A 114 15.40 -2.71 14.72
CA THR A 114 15.60 -2.46 13.28
C THR A 114 15.72 -3.75 12.48
N VAL A 115 16.46 -4.76 13.00
CA VAL A 115 16.57 -6.08 12.37
C VAL A 115 15.19 -6.76 12.29
N PHE A 116 14.41 -6.72 13.37
CA PHE A 116 13.06 -7.30 13.34
C PHE A 116 12.12 -6.56 12.40
N ARG A 117 12.22 -5.22 12.30
CA ARG A 117 11.49 -4.44 11.28
C ARG A 117 11.86 -4.85 9.86
N PHE A 118 13.15 -5.12 9.62
CA PHE A 118 13.61 -5.63 8.32
C PHE A 118 13.01 -7.02 8.03
N ILE A 119 12.98 -7.92 9.02
CA ILE A 119 12.36 -9.25 8.88
C ILE A 119 10.86 -9.14 8.56
N ILE A 120 10.13 -8.25 9.25
CA ILE A 120 8.72 -7.98 8.95
C ILE A 120 8.56 -7.51 7.49
N GLY A 121 9.45 -6.63 7.01
CA GLY A 121 9.44 -6.12 5.64
C GLY A 121 9.64 -7.20 4.57
N ILE A 122 10.46 -8.23 4.86
CA ILE A 122 10.58 -9.40 3.97
C ILE A 122 9.22 -10.09 3.80
N GLY A 123 8.50 -10.34 4.91
CA GLY A 123 7.15 -10.90 4.85
C GLY A 123 6.17 -9.99 4.10
N GLY A 124 6.27 -8.67 4.34
CA GLY A 124 5.45 -7.65 3.70
C GLY A 124 5.51 -7.65 2.17
N SER A 125 6.67 -8.01 1.58
CA SER A 125 6.84 -8.03 0.13
C SER A 125 5.92 -9.03 -0.61
N PHE A 126 5.39 -10.02 0.07
CA PHE A 126 4.49 -11.03 -0.52
C PHE A 126 3.01 -10.66 -0.45
N CYS A 127 2.62 -9.67 0.36
CA CYS A 127 1.25 -9.47 0.80
C CYS A 127 0.26 -9.20 -0.33
N PHE A 128 0.44 -8.13 -1.08
CA PHE A 128 -0.47 -7.76 -2.16
C PHE A 128 -0.44 -8.78 -3.31
N LEU A 129 0.77 -9.14 -3.74
CA LEU A 129 0.96 -10.05 -4.88
C LEU A 129 0.33 -11.43 -4.63
N SER A 130 0.51 -11.99 -3.43
CA SER A 130 -0.05 -13.31 -3.10
C SER A 130 -1.57 -13.29 -3.03
N GLY A 131 -2.16 -12.23 -2.47
CA GLY A 131 -3.60 -12.05 -2.41
C GLY A 131 -4.24 -11.98 -3.80
N VAL A 132 -3.70 -11.14 -4.68
CA VAL A 132 -4.16 -10.98 -6.06
C VAL A 132 -3.97 -12.30 -6.85
N ARG A 133 -2.82 -12.97 -6.69
CA ARG A 133 -2.57 -14.25 -7.37
C ARG A 133 -3.50 -15.35 -6.88
N LEU A 134 -3.76 -15.43 -5.59
CA LEU A 134 -4.71 -16.40 -5.05
C LEU A 134 -6.11 -16.13 -5.59
N ALA A 135 -6.56 -14.87 -5.59
CA ALA A 135 -7.84 -14.48 -6.14
C ALA A 135 -7.98 -14.83 -7.64
N SER A 136 -6.92 -14.64 -8.44
CA SER A 136 -6.93 -14.94 -9.87
C SER A 136 -7.04 -16.44 -10.19
N ARG A 137 -6.66 -17.30 -9.24
CA ARG A 137 -6.80 -18.77 -9.39
C ARG A 137 -8.18 -19.30 -9.01
N TRP A 138 -8.93 -18.56 -8.20
CA TRP A 138 -10.23 -18.96 -7.67
C TRP A 138 -11.40 -18.26 -8.37
N PHE A 139 -11.17 -17.13 -9.01
CA PHE A 139 -12.21 -16.32 -9.62
C PHE A 139 -11.91 -15.98 -11.10
N PRO A 140 -12.96 -15.85 -11.93
CA PRO A 140 -12.81 -15.43 -13.31
C PRO A 140 -12.34 -13.96 -13.41
N PRO A 141 -11.69 -13.56 -14.51
CA PRO A 141 -11.15 -12.22 -14.74
C PRO A 141 -12.16 -11.08 -14.47
N ARG A 142 -13.44 -11.30 -14.76
CA ARG A 142 -14.53 -10.31 -14.54
C ARG A 142 -14.70 -9.87 -13.10
N ARG A 143 -14.25 -10.67 -12.11
CA ARG A 143 -14.37 -10.38 -10.68
C ARG A 143 -13.08 -9.86 -10.06
N MET A 144 -11.99 -9.80 -10.82
CA MET A 144 -10.68 -9.43 -10.29
C MET A 144 -10.63 -8.00 -9.75
N ALA A 145 -11.30 -7.05 -10.42
CA ALA A 145 -11.36 -5.66 -9.92
C ALA A 145 -12.02 -5.56 -8.54
N LEU A 146 -13.14 -6.27 -8.33
CA LEU A 146 -13.83 -6.34 -7.04
C LEU A 146 -12.94 -6.96 -5.96
N LEU A 147 -12.30 -8.09 -6.26
CA LEU A 147 -11.44 -8.80 -5.32
C LEU A 147 -10.21 -7.97 -4.93
N THR A 148 -9.54 -7.36 -5.90
CA THR A 148 -8.41 -6.47 -5.64
C THR A 148 -8.84 -5.26 -4.79
N GLY A 149 -10.01 -4.69 -5.07
CA GLY A 149 -10.59 -3.62 -4.25
C GLY A 149 -10.84 -4.07 -2.81
N LEU A 150 -11.38 -5.26 -2.59
CA LEU A 150 -11.59 -5.82 -1.24
C LEU A 150 -10.26 -6.08 -0.52
N LEU A 151 -9.23 -6.60 -1.20
CA LEU A 151 -7.91 -6.79 -0.62
C LEU A 151 -7.32 -5.47 -0.14
N VAL A 152 -7.41 -4.41 -0.95
CA VAL A 152 -6.94 -3.06 -0.57
C VAL A 152 -7.76 -2.51 0.59
N THR A 153 -9.08 -2.70 0.58
CA THR A 153 -9.94 -2.29 1.70
C THR A 153 -9.53 -2.99 3.00
N MET A 154 -9.25 -4.29 2.96
CA MET A 154 -8.75 -5.04 4.13
C MET A 154 -7.43 -4.46 4.65
N ALA A 155 -6.50 -4.12 3.76
CA ALA A 155 -5.25 -3.47 4.15
C ALA A 155 -5.51 -2.11 4.82
N MET A 156 -6.36 -1.26 4.25
CA MET A 156 -6.70 0.04 4.84
C MET A 156 -7.37 -0.10 6.21
N VAL A 157 -8.22 -1.12 6.41
CA VAL A 157 -8.80 -1.45 7.73
C VAL A 157 -7.71 -1.84 8.71
N GLY A 158 -6.71 -2.63 8.28
CA GLY A 158 -5.51 -2.92 9.10
C GLY A 158 -4.77 -1.66 9.52
N GLY A 159 -4.52 -0.76 8.57
CA GLY A 159 -3.90 0.54 8.85
C GLY A 159 -4.71 1.41 9.81
N TRP A 160 -6.03 1.41 9.70
CA TRP A 160 -6.92 2.12 10.62
C TRP A 160 -6.89 1.52 12.03
N LEU A 161 -6.88 0.19 12.16
CA LEU A 161 -6.77 -0.49 13.46
C LEU A 161 -5.44 -0.20 14.17
N ALA A 162 -4.39 0.04 13.42
CA ALA A 162 -3.08 0.47 13.95
C ALA A 162 -3.07 1.90 14.52
N GLN A 163 -4.17 2.66 14.40
CA GLN A 163 -4.28 4.02 14.94
C GLN A 163 -4.90 4.01 16.34
N ALA A 164 -6.08 4.60 16.52
CA ALA A 164 -6.73 4.74 17.81
C ALA A 164 -6.95 3.40 18.56
N PRO A 165 -7.37 2.29 17.93
CA PRO A 165 -7.53 1.03 18.62
C PRO A 165 -6.22 0.50 19.22
N LEU A 166 -5.14 0.50 18.44
CA LEU A 166 -3.82 0.07 18.94
C LEU A 166 -3.30 1.05 20.00
N MET A 167 -3.48 2.37 19.80
CA MET A 167 -3.08 3.38 20.76
C MET A 167 -3.75 3.17 22.13
N ALA A 168 -5.04 2.83 22.15
CA ALA A 168 -5.76 2.54 23.42
C ALA A 168 -5.15 1.33 24.14
N ILE A 169 -4.77 0.29 23.40
CA ILE A 169 -4.08 -0.88 23.97
C ILE A 169 -2.69 -0.47 24.50
N VAL A 170 -1.94 0.33 23.74
CA VAL A 170 -0.62 0.84 24.16
C VAL A 170 -0.70 1.63 25.45
N GLN A 171 -1.72 2.46 25.63
CA GLN A 171 -1.94 3.21 26.87
C GLN A 171 -2.28 2.31 28.06
N ALA A 172 -3.05 1.24 27.82
CA ALA A 172 -3.49 0.33 28.88
C ALA A 172 -2.39 -0.61 29.37
N VAL A 173 -1.57 -1.17 28.45
CA VAL A 173 -0.65 -2.26 28.78
C VAL A 173 0.82 -1.98 28.40
N GLY A 174 1.11 -0.80 27.83
CA GLY A 174 2.41 -0.41 27.31
C GLY A 174 2.69 -0.98 25.90
N TRP A 175 3.63 -0.34 25.20
CA TRP A 175 3.89 -0.67 23.78
C TRP A 175 4.41 -2.09 23.55
N ARG A 176 5.21 -2.65 24.47
CA ARG A 176 5.74 -4.01 24.32
C ARG A 176 4.64 -5.06 24.38
N ASN A 177 3.75 -4.98 25.38
CA ASN A 177 2.63 -5.90 25.52
C ASN A 177 1.60 -5.70 24.39
N ALA A 178 1.33 -4.46 23.98
CA ALA A 178 0.47 -4.17 22.83
C ALA A 178 1.00 -4.83 21.55
N THR A 179 2.32 -4.72 21.31
CA THR A 179 2.97 -5.37 20.15
C THR A 179 2.99 -6.90 20.28
N LEU A 180 3.11 -7.44 21.51
CA LEU A 180 2.98 -8.89 21.71
C LEU A 180 1.57 -9.39 21.43
N TYR A 181 0.53 -8.64 21.81
CA TYR A 181 -0.87 -8.98 21.48
C TYR A 181 -1.11 -8.93 19.95
N ASP A 182 -0.51 -7.98 19.27
CA ASP A 182 -0.52 -7.94 17.81
C ASP A 182 0.24 -9.14 17.21
N GLY A 183 1.38 -9.52 17.76
CA GLY A 183 2.07 -10.76 17.41
C GLY A 183 1.21 -12.01 17.63
N LEU A 184 0.45 -12.07 18.72
CA LEU A 184 -0.49 -13.17 19.00
C LEU A 184 -1.64 -13.20 17.98
N LEU A 185 -2.18 -12.03 17.59
CA LEU A 185 -3.12 -11.94 16.48
C LEU A 185 -2.52 -12.54 15.20
N GLY A 186 -1.25 -12.22 14.90
CA GLY A 186 -0.53 -12.79 13.76
C GLY A 186 -0.43 -14.32 13.83
N VAL A 187 -0.21 -14.91 15.02
CA VAL A 187 -0.23 -16.38 15.21
C VAL A 187 -1.61 -16.94 14.89
N VAL A 188 -2.68 -16.34 15.42
CA VAL A 188 -4.07 -16.77 15.17
C VAL A 188 -4.39 -16.72 13.67
N LEU A 189 -4.02 -15.62 12.99
CA LEU A 189 -4.22 -15.49 11.56
C LEU A 189 -3.38 -16.50 10.76
N THR A 190 -2.15 -16.78 11.17
CA THR A 190 -1.30 -17.80 10.55
C THR A 190 -1.92 -19.18 10.63
N VAL A 191 -2.46 -19.55 11.80
CA VAL A 191 -3.17 -20.82 12.02
C VAL A 191 -4.44 -20.89 11.16
N TRP A 192 -5.21 -19.80 11.11
CA TRP A 192 -6.38 -19.71 10.23
C TRP A 192 -6.02 -19.93 8.76
N ILE A 193 -5.03 -19.19 8.26
CA ILE A 193 -4.51 -19.27 6.90
C ILE A 193 -4.04 -20.69 6.57
N TRP A 194 -3.34 -21.34 7.50
CA TRP A 194 -2.90 -22.73 7.35
C TRP A 194 -4.05 -23.69 7.05
N PHE A 195 -5.20 -23.51 7.71
CA PHE A 195 -6.33 -24.39 7.52
C PHE A 195 -7.18 -24.06 6.29
N VAL A 196 -7.35 -22.77 5.98
CA VAL A 196 -8.31 -22.30 4.99
C VAL A 196 -7.72 -22.19 3.60
N ILE A 197 -6.47 -21.69 3.45
CA ILE A 197 -5.92 -21.42 2.13
C ILE A 197 -5.54 -22.70 1.40
N LYS A 198 -6.07 -22.82 0.17
CA LYS A 198 -5.69 -23.81 -0.84
C LYS A 198 -5.23 -23.07 -2.10
N ASP A 199 -4.23 -23.61 -2.79
CA ASP A 199 -3.63 -22.95 -3.95
C ASP A 199 -4.59 -22.82 -5.13
N ARG A 200 -5.42 -23.84 -5.38
CA ARG A 200 -6.34 -23.93 -6.52
C ARG A 200 -7.57 -24.76 -6.17
N PRO A 201 -8.68 -24.60 -6.90
CA PRO A 201 -9.79 -25.57 -6.88
C PRO A 201 -9.32 -26.95 -7.33
N GLN A 202 -9.97 -28.01 -6.84
CA GLN A 202 -9.66 -29.38 -7.26
C GLN A 202 -9.95 -29.57 -8.75
N GLY A 203 -9.09 -30.32 -9.45
CA GLY A 203 -9.23 -30.65 -10.87
C GLY A 203 -8.57 -29.64 -11.82
N GLN A 204 -7.95 -28.53 -11.34
CA GLN A 204 -7.27 -27.55 -12.19
C GLN A 204 -5.73 -27.67 -12.18
N GLU A 205 -5.20 -28.83 -11.82
CA GLU A 205 -3.75 -29.05 -11.73
C GLU A 205 -3.06 -28.99 -13.10
N ALA A 206 -3.72 -29.47 -14.17
CA ALA A 206 -3.19 -29.44 -15.53
C ALA A 206 -3.05 -28.02 -16.13
N ALA A 207 -3.88 -27.06 -15.69
CA ALA A 207 -3.76 -25.66 -16.10
C ALA A 207 -2.47 -24.99 -15.57
N ALA A 208 -1.91 -25.51 -14.46
CA ALA A 208 -0.67 -25.04 -13.88
C ALA A 208 0.55 -25.27 -14.77
N ASP A 209 0.59 -26.40 -15.45
CA ASP A 209 1.72 -26.78 -16.29
C ASP A 209 1.76 -25.99 -17.60
N HIS A 210 0.60 -25.59 -18.13
CA HIS A 210 0.50 -24.72 -19.31
C HIS A 210 0.95 -23.28 -19.00
N GLU A 211 0.45 -22.68 -17.91
CA GLU A 211 0.81 -21.32 -17.48
C GLU A 211 2.32 -21.19 -17.20
N ASN A 212 2.91 -22.22 -16.58
CA ASN A 212 4.36 -22.27 -16.34
C ASN A 212 5.20 -22.42 -17.61
N LYS A 213 4.68 -23.03 -18.68
CA LYS A 213 5.38 -23.15 -19.96
C LYS A 213 5.40 -21.84 -20.74
N GLU A 214 4.29 -21.10 -20.77
CA GLU A 214 4.20 -19.78 -21.43
C GLU A 214 5.10 -18.73 -20.76
N LEU A 215 5.13 -18.70 -19.43
CA LEU A 215 6.02 -17.80 -18.67
C LEU A 215 7.52 -18.10 -18.87
N LYS A 216 7.88 -19.36 -19.16
CA LYS A 216 9.28 -19.73 -19.45
C LYS A 216 9.75 -19.30 -20.84
N GLN A 217 8.84 -19.14 -21.81
CA GLN A 217 9.17 -18.77 -23.17
C GLN A 217 9.39 -17.26 -23.37
N MET A 218 8.82 -16.43 -22.52
CA MET A 218 9.08 -14.98 -22.56
C MET A 218 10.39 -14.65 -21.86
N GLY A 219 11.31 -14.05 -22.60
CA GLY A 219 12.56 -13.53 -22.04
C GLY A 219 12.27 -12.44 -20.98
N VAL A 220 12.17 -12.85 -19.72
CA VAL A 220 11.82 -12.00 -18.56
C VAL A 220 12.65 -10.70 -18.53
N TRP A 221 13.93 -10.78 -18.89
CA TRP A 221 14.83 -9.62 -18.93
C TRP A 221 14.45 -8.56 -19.97
N LYS A 222 14.00 -8.98 -21.17
CA LYS A 222 13.54 -8.04 -22.21
C LYS A 222 12.25 -7.32 -21.78
N ALA A 223 11.34 -8.04 -21.14
CA ALA A 223 10.11 -7.47 -20.57
C ALA A 223 10.43 -6.41 -19.51
N ILE A 224 11.31 -6.73 -18.58
CA ILE A 224 11.72 -5.84 -17.50
C ILE A 224 12.42 -4.59 -18.07
N THR A 225 13.37 -4.74 -18.99
CA THR A 225 14.09 -3.58 -19.54
C THR A 225 13.16 -2.66 -20.33
N HIS A 226 12.21 -3.19 -21.09
CA HIS A 226 11.24 -2.36 -21.81
C HIS A 226 10.42 -1.46 -20.87
N VAL A 227 9.93 -2.04 -19.77
CA VAL A 227 9.10 -1.33 -18.78
C VAL A 227 9.94 -0.33 -17.97
N LEU A 228 11.19 -0.68 -17.61
CA LEU A 228 12.11 0.20 -16.88
C LEU A 228 12.55 1.42 -17.69
N VAL A 229 12.67 1.32 -18.99
CA VAL A 229 13.07 2.44 -19.88
C VAL A 229 11.91 3.42 -20.10
N SER A 230 10.67 3.01 -19.92
CA SER A 230 9.50 3.86 -20.12
C SER A 230 9.41 4.97 -19.08
N LYS A 231 9.67 6.22 -19.50
CA LYS A 231 9.53 7.42 -18.65
C LYS A 231 8.12 7.57 -18.08
N GLN A 232 7.08 7.14 -18.82
CA GLN A 232 5.69 7.24 -18.39
C GLN A 232 5.41 6.38 -17.16
N ASN A 233 6.00 5.19 -17.08
CA ASN A 233 5.87 4.31 -15.92
C ASN A 233 6.49 4.94 -14.66
N TRP A 234 7.64 5.60 -14.80
CA TRP A 234 8.31 6.31 -13.70
C TRP A 234 7.54 7.57 -13.27
N TYR A 235 6.98 8.33 -14.21
CA TYR A 235 6.14 9.49 -13.87
C TYR A 235 4.89 9.07 -13.09
N ALA A 236 4.23 8.00 -13.52
CA ALA A 236 3.08 7.45 -12.82
C ALA A 236 3.47 6.86 -11.44
N GLY A 237 4.59 6.13 -11.37
CA GLY A 237 5.13 5.60 -10.12
C GLY A 237 5.49 6.69 -9.13
N LEU A 238 6.18 7.74 -9.57
CA LEU A 238 6.55 8.87 -8.72
C LEU A 238 5.33 9.70 -8.28
N TYR A 239 4.36 9.92 -9.17
CA TYR A 239 3.08 10.52 -8.80
C TYR A 239 2.41 9.76 -7.65
N THR A 240 2.27 8.44 -7.81
CA THR A 240 1.65 7.59 -6.80
C THR A 240 2.42 7.60 -5.49
N CYS A 241 3.74 7.54 -5.57
CA CYS A 241 4.65 7.63 -4.42
C CYS A 241 4.41 8.91 -3.61
N LEU A 242 4.43 10.07 -4.28
CA LEU A 242 4.31 11.39 -3.64
C LEU A 242 2.89 11.62 -3.07
N MET A 243 1.86 11.21 -3.79
CA MET A 243 0.47 11.28 -3.33
C MET A 243 0.18 10.33 -2.15
N ASN A 244 0.99 9.28 -1.97
CA ASN A 244 0.83 8.33 -0.85
C ASN A 244 1.57 8.77 0.43
N LEU A 245 2.36 9.84 0.40
CA LEU A 245 3.13 10.30 1.55
C LEU A 245 2.28 10.60 2.80
N PRO A 246 1.05 11.13 2.72
CA PRO A 246 0.21 11.29 3.90
C PRO A 246 -0.05 9.99 4.66
N ILE A 247 -0.25 8.87 3.96
CA ILE A 247 -0.39 7.55 4.60
C ILE A 247 0.90 7.17 5.32
N TYR A 248 2.06 7.37 4.69
CA TYR A 248 3.35 6.94 5.25
C TYR A 248 3.91 7.88 6.33
N LEU A 249 3.65 9.17 6.25
CA LEU A 249 4.19 10.13 7.20
C LEU A 249 3.18 10.53 8.29
N LEU A 250 1.91 10.81 7.94
CA LEU A 250 0.89 11.12 8.94
C LEU A 250 0.24 9.85 9.51
N GLY A 251 -0.12 8.90 8.65
CA GLY A 251 -0.76 7.65 9.07
C GLY A 251 0.19 6.67 9.74
N ALA A 252 1.41 6.50 9.23
CA ALA A 252 2.31 5.45 9.68
C ALA A 252 3.36 5.91 10.70
N MET A 253 3.60 7.22 10.90
CA MET A 253 4.76 7.66 11.68
C MET A 253 4.55 8.88 12.57
N TRP A 254 4.23 10.06 12.01
CA TRP A 254 4.28 11.33 12.75
C TRP A 254 2.94 11.91 13.15
N GLY A 255 1.82 11.42 12.58
CA GLY A 255 0.52 12.06 12.77
C GLY A 255 0.11 12.17 14.24
N THR A 256 0.25 11.09 15.02
CA THR A 256 -0.11 11.12 16.43
C THR A 256 0.83 12.01 17.25
N LEU A 257 2.14 11.99 16.95
CA LEU A 257 3.11 12.83 17.66
C LEU A 257 2.86 14.32 17.38
N PHE A 258 2.59 14.68 16.11
CA PHE A 258 2.21 16.03 15.72
C PHE A 258 0.94 16.51 16.45
N LEU A 259 -0.11 15.70 16.43
CA LEU A 259 -1.39 16.07 17.03
C LEU A 259 -1.32 16.18 18.57
N THR A 260 -0.52 15.35 19.21
CA THR A 260 -0.33 15.41 20.67
C THR A 260 0.55 16.58 21.08
N GLN A 261 1.61 16.90 20.32
CA GLN A 261 2.55 17.96 20.71
C GLN A 261 2.09 19.36 20.29
N VAL A 262 1.43 19.51 19.13
CA VAL A 262 1.00 20.81 18.61
C VAL A 262 -0.44 21.15 19.02
N HIS A 263 -1.36 20.19 18.88
CA HIS A 263 -2.78 20.42 19.19
C HIS A 263 -3.19 19.96 20.60
N HIS A 264 -2.25 19.38 21.37
CA HIS A 264 -2.45 18.91 22.74
C HIS A 264 -3.60 17.90 22.91
N PHE A 265 -3.87 17.11 21.86
CA PHE A 265 -4.87 16.06 21.92
C PHE A 265 -4.40 14.89 22.77
N SER A 266 -5.35 14.15 23.33
CA SER A 266 -5.02 12.87 23.96
C SER A 266 -4.43 11.92 22.88
N PRO A 267 -3.55 10.98 23.24
CA PRO A 267 -2.99 10.06 22.26
C PRO A 267 -4.06 9.27 21.49
N THR A 268 -5.16 8.90 22.14
CA THR A 268 -6.28 8.20 21.48
C THR A 268 -6.99 9.10 20.48
N ASP A 269 -7.27 10.36 20.84
CA ASP A 269 -7.89 11.33 19.93
C ASP A 269 -6.98 11.62 18.73
N ALA A 270 -5.68 11.78 18.98
CA ALA A 270 -4.68 11.92 17.91
C ALA A 270 -4.69 10.70 16.96
N GLY A 271 -4.82 9.49 17.51
CA GLY A 271 -4.99 8.26 16.73
C GLY A 271 -6.27 8.26 15.89
N PHE A 272 -7.40 8.76 16.42
CA PHE A 272 -8.64 8.88 15.63
C PHE A 272 -8.47 9.85 14.46
N VAL A 273 -7.86 11.01 14.69
CA VAL A 273 -7.58 11.99 13.61
C VAL A 273 -6.66 11.37 12.56
N ALA A 274 -5.54 10.77 12.97
CA ALA A 274 -4.61 10.11 12.04
C ALA A 274 -5.29 8.96 11.24
N GLY A 275 -6.19 8.22 11.89
CA GLY A 275 -7.00 7.16 11.28
C GLY A 275 -7.92 7.63 10.16
N MET A 276 -8.31 8.92 10.16
CA MET A 276 -9.17 9.46 9.12
C MET A 276 -8.53 9.48 7.72
N VAL A 277 -7.18 9.49 7.62
CA VAL A 277 -6.51 9.35 6.32
C VAL A 277 -6.85 7.99 5.68
N PHE A 278 -6.84 6.91 6.46
CA PHE A 278 -7.22 5.57 5.97
C PHE A 278 -8.69 5.50 5.62
N THR A 279 -9.56 6.06 6.48
CA THR A 279 -11.00 6.12 6.22
C THR A 279 -11.28 6.89 4.92
N GLY A 280 -10.64 8.04 4.74
CA GLY A 280 -10.71 8.80 3.49
C GLY A 280 -10.27 7.98 2.28
N THR A 281 -9.18 7.22 2.40
CA THR A 281 -8.66 6.37 1.33
C THR A 281 -9.61 5.22 0.98
N ILE A 282 -10.24 4.59 1.97
CA ILE A 282 -11.22 3.51 1.76
C ILE A 282 -12.37 3.98 0.85
N PHE A 283 -12.90 5.16 1.11
CA PHE A 283 -14.00 5.72 0.29
C PHE A 283 -13.49 6.43 -0.97
N GLY A 284 -12.34 7.09 -0.88
CA GLY A 284 -11.76 7.86 -1.98
C GLY A 284 -11.31 7.01 -3.15
N SER A 285 -10.70 5.85 -2.90
CA SER A 285 -10.13 5.02 -3.97
C SER A 285 -11.18 4.53 -4.98
N PRO A 286 -12.34 3.96 -4.56
CA PRO A 286 -13.39 3.58 -5.50
C PRO A 286 -14.00 4.79 -6.22
N VAL A 287 -14.20 5.90 -5.50
CA VAL A 287 -14.80 7.11 -6.08
C VAL A 287 -13.89 7.76 -7.12
N MET A 288 -12.58 7.86 -6.84
CA MET A 288 -11.62 8.42 -7.80
C MET A 288 -11.47 7.54 -9.04
N GLY A 289 -11.47 6.22 -8.88
CA GLY A 289 -11.51 5.28 -9.99
C GLY A 289 -12.76 5.47 -10.84
N TRP A 290 -13.95 5.52 -10.22
CA TRP A 290 -15.22 5.73 -10.91
C TRP A 290 -15.28 7.08 -11.63
N ILE A 291 -14.81 8.17 -11.00
CA ILE A 291 -14.74 9.49 -11.64
C ILE A 291 -13.87 9.44 -12.89
N SER A 292 -12.68 8.82 -12.79
CA SER A 292 -11.76 8.67 -13.90
C SER A 292 -12.37 7.88 -15.07
N ASP A 293 -13.04 6.77 -14.76
CA ASP A 293 -13.71 5.94 -15.76
C ASP A 293 -14.89 6.68 -16.44
N LYS A 294 -15.70 7.41 -15.65
CA LYS A 294 -16.85 8.19 -16.16
C LYS A 294 -16.41 9.36 -17.04
N LEU A 295 -15.31 10.01 -16.70
CA LEU A 295 -14.73 11.09 -17.49
C LEU A 295 -13.97 10.57 -18.72
N THR A 296 -13.75 9.24 -18.83
CA THR A 296 -12.85 8.63 -19.83
C THR A 296 -11.50 9.36 -19.90
N ASN A 297 -11.03 9.82 -18.76
CA ASN A 297 -9.81 10.61 -18.67
C ASN A 297 -9.07 10.28 -17.36
N ARG A 298 -7.78 9.91 -17.47
CA ARG A 298 -6.93 9.56 -16.34
C ARG A 298 -6.26 10.80 -15.73
N ARG A 299 -5.84 11.73 -16.57
CA ARG A 299 -5.01 12.89 -16.15
C ARG A 299 -5.80 13.93 -15.35
N ILE A 300 -7.03 14.29 -15.78
CA ILE A 300 -7.81 15.36 -15.13
C ILE A 300 -8.05 15.07 -13.65
N PRO A 301 -8.57 13.88 -13.22
CA PRO A 301 -8.73 13.59 -11.80
C PRO A 301 -7.40 13.57 -11.03
N MET A 302 -6.28 13.14 -11.67
CA MET A 302 -4.96 13.18 -11.05
C MET A 302 -4.48 14.61 -10.82
N LEU A 303 -4.65 15.52 -11.79
CA LEU A 303 -4.30 16.93 -11.64
C LEU A 303 -5.12 17.61 -10.55
N ILE A 304 -6.44 17.42 -10.55
CA ILE A 304 -7.35 17.97 -9.54
C ILE A 304 -7.01 17.40 -8.16
N GLY A 305 -6.73 16.08 -8.08
CA GLY A 305 -6.33 15.42 -6.85
C GLY A 305 -5.07 16.03 -6.25
N ALA A 306 -4.01 16.23 -7.04
CA ALA A 306 -2.78 16.84 -6.58
C ALA A 306 -2.98 18.30 -6.11
N LEU A 307 -3.72 19.11 -6.88
CA LEU A 307 -3.99 20.52 -6.55
C LEU A 307 -4.84 20.64 -5.26
N LEU A 308 -5.91 19.88 -5.14
CA LEU A 308 -6.76 19.90 -3.95
C LEU A 308 -6.00 19.37 -2.72
N SER A 309 -5.14 18.35 -2.87
CA SER A 309 -4.30 17.86 -1.77
C SER A 309 -3.33 18.93 -1.28
N PHE A 310 -2.75 19.72 -2.20
CA PHE A 310 -1.93 20.86 -1.85
C PHE A 310 -2.72 21.88 -1.01
N VAL A 311 -3.93 22.24 -1.42
CA VAL A 311 -4.77 23.22 -0.71
C VAL A 311 -5.18 22.69 0.69
N VAL A 312 -5.58 21.41 0.78
CA VAL A 312 -6.09 20.80 2.02
C VAL A 312 -4.99 20.61 3.06
N VAL A 313 -3.76 20.36 2.65
CA VAL A 313 -2.66 20.15 3.59
C VAL A 313 -2.16 21.44 4.25
N LEU A 314 -2.34 22.60 3.61
CA LEU A 314 -1.85 23.88 4.14
C LEU A 314 -2.46 24.24 5.50
N PRO A 315 -3.78 24.24 5.72
CA PRO A 315 -4.34 24.51 7.05
C PRO A 315 -3.88 23.49 8.09
N ILE A 316 -3.71 22.22 7.74
CA ILE A 316 -3.18 21.20 8.66
C ILE A 316 -1.79 21.59 9.18
N ILE A 317 -0.93 22.15 8.32
CA ILE A 317 0.46 22.52 8.67
C ILE A 317 0.53 23.85 9.40
N TYR A 318 -0.23 24.85 8.96
CA TYR A 318 -0.01 26.24 9.37
C TYR A 318 -0.98 26.76 10.41
N ASP A 319 -2.13 26.12 10.62
CA ASP A 319 -3.11 26.58 11.60
C ASP A 319 -3.17 25.69 12.86
N PRO A 320 -2.47 26.08 13.96
CA PRO A 320 -2.49 25.32 15.20
C PRO A 320 -3.79 25.46 15.98
N THR A 321 -4.72 26.32 15.55
CA THR A 321 -5.99 26.59 16.26
C THR A 321 -7.13 25.68 15.81
N LEU A 322 -6.87 24.79 14.85
CA LEU A 322 -7.88 23.88 14.30
C LEU A 322 -8.48 23.00 15.39
N SER A 323 -9.80 22.97 15.44
CA SER A 323 -10.53 22.10 16.35
C SER A 323 -10.40 20.63 15.98
N PHE A 324 -10.63 19.74 16.95
CA PHE A 324 -10.65 18.29 16.74
C PHE A 324 -11.54 17.87 15.58
N LYS A 325 -12.77 18.42 15.49
CA LYS A 325 -13.71 18.09 14.40
C LYS A 325 -13.19 18.54 13.02
N MET A 326 -12.54 19.72 12.96
CA MET A 326 -11.98 20.22 11.71
C MET A 326 -10.80 19.36 11.25
N LEU A 327 -9.93 18.94 12.16
CA LEU A 327 -8.81 18.04 11.82
C LEU A 327 -9.29 16.66 11.41
N LEU A 328 -10.32 16.10 12.04
CA LEU A 328 -10.97 14.87 11.55
C LEU A 328 -11.42 15.01 10.11
N LEU A 329 -12.10 16.12 9.77
CA LEU A 329 -12.58 16.37 8.42
C LEU A 329 -11.43 16.57 7.42
N LEU A 330 -10.42 17.36 7.78
CA LEU A 330 -9.27 17.63 6.91
C LEU A 330 -8.43 16.38 6.63
N PHE A 331 -8.19 15.53 7.63
CA PHE A 331 -7.48 14.27 7.46
C PHE A 331 -8.28 13.28 6.60
N PHE A 332 -9.61 13.23 6.79
CA PHE A 332 -10.50 12.44 5.92
C PHE A 332 -10.45 12.94 4.48
N ILE A 333 -10.63 14.26 4.25
CA ILE A 333 -10.59 14.86 2.92
C ILE A 333 -9.21 14.65 2.27
N LEU A 334 -8.11 14.80 3.04
CA LEU A 334 -6.77 14.55 2.53
C LEU A 334 -6.62 13.10 2.04
N GLY A 335 -7.02 12.11 2.84
CA GLY A 335 -6.99 10.70 2.45
C GLY A 335 -7.90 10.41 1.25
N PHE A 336 -9.09 11.04 1.20
CA PHE A 336 -10.03 10.88 0.09
C PHE A 336 -9.46 11.42 -1.23
N ILE A 337 -8.89 12.62 -1.24
CA ILE A 337 -8.37 13.28 -2.45
C ILE A 337 -7.07 12.63 -2.91
N THR A 338 -6.15 12.30 -1.98
CA THR A 338 -4.88 11.64 -2.33
C THR A 338 -5.10 10.25 -2.90
N SER A 339 -6.29 9.66 -2.73
CA SER A 339 -6.69 8.40 -3.39
C SER A 339 -6.71 8.49 -4.92
N SER A 340 -6.62 9.68 -5.53
CA SER A 340 -6.38 9.84 -6.98
C SER A 340 -5.12 9.12 -7.45
N GLN A 341 -4.20 8.78 -6.55
CA GLN A 341 -3.03 7.94 -6.83
C GLN A 341 -3.37 6.58 -7.45
N VAL A 342 -4.55 6.01 -7.12
CA VAL A 342 -4.93 4.68 -7.64
C VAL A 342 -5.12 4.68 -9.16
N ILE A 343 -5.37 5.85 -9.77
CA ILE A 343 -5.56 6.01 -11.21
C ILE A 343 -4.26 5.72 -11.99
N SER A 344 -3.10 5.84 -11.36
CA SER A 344 -1.82 5.51 -11.99
C SER A 344 -1.72 4.04 -12.40
N TYR A 345 -2.37 3.13 -11.67
CA TYR A 345 -2.32 1.69 -11.96
C TYR A 345 -2.99 1.35 -13.29
N PRO A 346 -4.26 1.71 -13.53
CA PRO A 346 -4.87 1.51 -14.85
C PRO A 346 -4.16 2.32 -15.95
N LEU A 347 -3.72 3.56 -15.70
CA LEU A 347 -2.99 4.35 -16.69
C LEU A 347 -1.72 3.63 -17.18
N VAL A 348 -0.92 3.07 -16.26
CA VAL A 348 0.28 2.30 -16.61
C VAL A 348 -0.10 0.98 -17.31
N ALA A 349 -1.17 0.32 -16.86
CA ALA A 349 -1.66 -0.91 -17.47
C ALA A 349 -2.15 -0.70 -18.92
N GLU A 350 -2.76 0.46 -19.20
CA GLU A 350 -3.26 0.87 -20.51
C GLU A 350 -2.11 1.31 -21.44
N GLY A 351 -1.10 1.98 -20.88
CA GLY A 351 0.06 2.49 -21.63
C GLY A 351 1.13 1.45 -21.96
N ASN A 352 0.94 0.18 -21.58
CA ASN A 352 1.88 -0.91 -21.83
C ASN A 352 1.19 -2.12 -22.45
N PRO A 353 1.92 -2.96 -23.26
CA PRO A 353 1.39 -4.20 -23.82
C PRO A 353 0.79 -5.11 -22.75
N ARG A 354 -0.26 -5.87 -23.09
CA ARG A 354 -0.98 -6.76 -22.14
C ARG A 354 -0.06 -7.69 -21.37
N VAL A 355 0.93 -8.23 -22.07
CA VAL A 355 1.91 -9.17 -21.52
C VAL A 355 2.80 -8.53 -20.44
N LEU A 356 3.00 -7.21 -20.50
CA LEU A 356 3.88 -6.44 -19.60
C LEU A 356 3.13 -5.72 -18.48
N THR A 357 1.80 -5.81 -18.44
CA THR A 357 0.95 -5.10 -17.47
C THR A 357 1.39 -5.33 -16.02
N GLY A 358 1.64 -6.58 -15.64
CA GLY A 358 2.07 -6.92 -14.28
C GLY A 358 3.41 -6.29 -13.90
N THR A 359 4.39 -6.35 -14.81
CA THR A 359 5.71 -5.75 -14.60
C THR A 359 5.63 -4.23 -14.51
N ALA A 360 4.81 -3.60 -15.35
CA ALA A 360 4.62 -2.15 -15.36
C ALA A 360 3.95 -1.65 -14.07
N VAL A 361 2.91 -2.32 -13.60
CA VAL A 361 2.24 -2.06 -12.32
C VAL A 361 3.19 -2.26 -11.13
N SER A 362 4.12 -3.22 -11.21
CA SER A 362 5.13 -3.45 -10.17
C SER A 362 6.07 -2.26 -9.98
N ILE A 363 6.39 -1.48 -11.05
CA ILE A 363 7.19 -0.26 -10.92
C ILE A 363 6.44 0.78 -10.07
N VAL A 364 5.14 0.95 -10.31
CA VAL A 364 4.31 1.87 -9.50
C VAL A 364 4.34 1.45 -8.03
N SER A 365 4.10 0.16 -7.75
CA SER A 365 4.11 -0.37 -6.37
C SER A 365 5.49 -0.22 -5.71
N MET A 366 6.56 -0.51 -6.44
CA MET A 366 7.93 -0.35 -5.93
C MET A 366 8.25 1.12 -5.61
N SER A 367 7.82 2.06 -6.47
CA SER A 367 8.00 3.50 -6.24
C SER A 367 7.32 3.97 -4.95
N VAL A 368 6.11 3.45 -4.68
CA VAL A 368 5.35 3.74 -3.45
C VAL A 368 6.11 3.28 -2.21
N VAL A 369 6.62 2.06 -2.22
CA VAL A 369 7.38 1.48 -1.10
C VAL A 369 8.70 2.23 -0.88
N LEU A 370 9.43 2.55 -1.95
CA LEU A 370 10.66 3.34 -1.88
C LEU A 370 10.41 4.75 -1.33
N GLY A 371 9.24 5.34 -1.60
CA GLY A 371 8.83 6.61 -1.01
C GLY A 371 8.82 6.56 0.52
N GLY A 372 8.26 5.51 1.11
CA GLY A 372 8.29 5.28 2.56
C GLY A 372 9.72 5.09 3.08
N ALA A 373 10.53 4.28 2.37
CA ALA A 373 11.92 4.03 2.74
C ALA A 373 12.78 5.30 2.83
N VAL A 374 12.58 6.24 1.90
CA VAL A 374 13.38 7.45 1.78
C VAL A 374 12.81 8.59 2.62
N MET A 375 11.48 8.80 2.58
CA MET A 375 10.88 10.00 3.16
C MET A 375 10.70 9.91 4.69
N GLN A 376 10.63 8.72 5.27
CA GLN A 376 10.54 8.60 6.74
C GLN A 376 11.82 9.04 7.45
N PRO A 377 13.04 8.60 7.09
CA PRO A 377 14.27 9.13 7.68
C PRO A 377 14.50 10.60 7.39
N ILE A 378 14.15 11.07 6.18
CA ILE A 378 14.28 12.48 5.81
C ILE A 378 13.40 13.36 6.67
N SER A 379 12.12 13.01 6.83
CA SER A 379 11.20 13.76 7.69
C SER A 379 11.64 13.78 9.15
N GLY A 380 12.18 12.65 9.65
CA GLY A 380 12.77 12.57 10.98
C GLY A 380 14.00 13.46 11.15
N TRP A 381 14.88 13.47 10.15
CA TRP A 381 16.05 14.36 10.11
C TRP A 381 15.63 15.85 10.10
N MET A 382 14.60 16.20 9.33
CA MET A 382 14.08 17.56 9.30
C MET A 382 13.50 17.99 10.66
N LEU A 383 12.83 17.09 11.39
CA LEU A 383 12.37 17.34 12.74
C LEU A 383 13.54 17.55 13.72
N ASP A 384 14.52 16.65 13.71
CA ASP A 384 15.67 16.73 14.62
C ASP A 384 16.56 17.94 14.33
N SER A 385 16.67 18.37 13.06
CA SER A 385 17.46 19.56 12.67
C SER A 385 16.91 20.88 13.24
N HIS A 386 15.63 20.92 13.61
CA HIS A 386 14.96 22.08 14.20
C HIS A 386 14.54 21.82 15.66
N TRP A 387 15.12 20.79 16.29
CA TRP A 387 14.83 20.49 17.67
C TRP A 387 15.51 21.47 18.64
N GLY A 388 14.72 22.07 19.54
CA GLY A 388 15.18 23.07 20.51
C GLY A 388 15.82 22.48 21.79
N GLY A 389 16.15 21.19 21.84
CA GLY A 389 16.79 20.55 23.00
C GLY A 389 15.84 20.21 24.16
N GLN A 390 14.53 20.40 24.00
CA GLN A 390 13.55 20.17 25.04
C GLN A 390 13.03 18.74 25.07
N PHE A 391 12.82 18.22 26.30
CA PHE A 391 12.23 16.89 26.53
C PHE A 391 10.97 17.03 27.39
N VAL A 392 9.94 16.28 27.03
CA VAL A 392 8.75 16.10 27.87
C VAL A 392 8.54 14.60 28.09
N ASN A 393 8.54 14.19 29.35
CA ASN A 393 8.42 12.78 29.75
C ASN A 393 9.45 11.83 29.09
N GLY A 394 10.64 12.35 28.74
CA GLY A 394 11.72 11.58 28.10
C GLY A 394 11.57 11.41 26.58
N VAL A 395 10.67 12.18 25.95
CA VAL A 395 10.48 12.26 24.50
C VAL A 395 10.90 13.65 24.02
N HIS A 396 11.55 13.74 22.86
CA HIS A 396 11.85 15.02 22.22
C HIS A 396 10.55 15.82 22.01
N LEU A 397 10.51 17.04 22.50
CA LEU A 397 9.45 17.99 22.21
C LEU A 397 9.85 18.82 20.99
N TYR A 398 9.09 18.67 19.92
CA TYR A 398 9.28 19.45 18.71
C TYR A 398 8.32 20.64 18.68
N SER A 399 8.85 21.81 18.33
CA SER A 399 8.06 23.03 18.20
C SER A 399 7.15 22.96 16.97
N LEU A 400 6.12 23.81 16.92
CA LEU A 400 5.29 23.99 15.72
C LEU A 400 6.16 24.28 14.48
N GLY A 401 7.18 25.14 14.60
CA GLY A 401 8.08 25.46 13.50
C GLY A 401 8.86 24.24 13.00
N ALA A 402 9.29 23.32 13.88
CA ALA A 402 9.96 22.09 13.48
C ALA A 402 9.02 21.18 12.66
N TYR A 403 7.76 21.05 13.09
CA TYR A 403 6.75 20.31 12.33
C TYR A 403 6.42 21.00 11.01
N GLN A 404 6.24 22.31 10.98
CA GLN A 404 6.00 23.06 9.74
C GLN A 404 7.12 22.83 8.73
N HIS A 405 8.37 22.86 9.20
CA HIS A 405 9.53 22.60 8.34
C HIS A 405 9.54 21.15 7.79
N ALA A 406 9.35 20.16 8.64
CA ALA A 406 9.32 18.77 8.22
C ALA A 406 8.13 18.45 7.30
N MET A 407 6.98 19.08 7.53
CA MET A 407 5.77 18.87 6.74
C MET A 407 5.76 19.62 5.40
N LEU A 408 6.76 20.50 5.11
CA LEU A 408 6.95 21.07 3.77
C LEU A 408 7.09 19.98 2.69
N ILE A 409 7.46 18.78 3.07
CA ILE A 409 7.47 17.61 2.20
C ILE A 409 6.13 17.46 1.47
N PHE A 410 4.98 17.66 2.14
CA PHE A 410 3.66 17.45 1.54
C PHE A 410 3.33 18.46 0.44
N PRO A 411 3.33 19.79 0.67
CA PRO A 411 3.00 20.74 -0.38
C PRO A 411 3.98 20.65 -1.55
N VAL A 412 5.28 20.44 -1.29
CA VAL A 412 6.28 20.24 -2.35
C VAL A 412 5.97 18.97 -3.16
N SER A 413 5.64 17.87 -2.49
CA SER A 413 5.29 16.62 -3.15
C SER A 413 4.03 16.74 -4.00
N PHE A 414 3.01 17.45 -3.53
CA PHE A 414 1.78 17.64 -4.29
C PHE A 414 1.97 18.55 -5.50
N LEU A 415 2.82 19.58 -5.41
CA LEU A 415 3.21 20.39 -6.57
C LEU A 415 3.99 19.57 -7.60
N ILE A 416 4.95 18.76 -7.15
CA ILE A 416 5.66 17.84 -8.05
C ILE A 416 4.68 16.84 -8.68
N SER A 417 3.73 16.29 -7.90
CA SER A 417 2.69 15.39 -8.40
C SER A 417 1.81 16.06 -9.45
N PHE A 418 1.46 17.34 -9.27
CA PHE A 418 0.71 18.10 -10.27
C PHE A 418 1.49 18.22 -11.59
N VAL A 419 2.80 18.54 -11.52
CA VAL A 419 3.65 18.61 -12.71
C VAL A 419 3.78 17.23 -13.37
N LEU A 420 3.97 16.16 -12.59
CA LEU A 420 4.05 14.79 -13.11
C LEU A 420 2.75 14.38 -13.81
N ALA A 421 1.59 14.68 -13.20
CA ALA A 421 0.29 14.41 -13.81
C ALA A 421 0.12 15.18 -15.15
N PHE A 422 0.68 16.38 -15.25
CA PHE A 422 0.70 17.15 -16.49
C PHE A 422 1.57 16.52 -17.57
N LEU A 423 2.70 15.90 -17.19
CA LEU A 423 3.64 15.23 -18.11
C LEU A 423 3.19 13.82 -18.54
N LEU A 424 2.23 13.23 -17.81
CA LEU A 424 1.67 11.92 -18.17
C LEU A 424 0.88 12.02 -19.48
N LYS A 425 1.04 11.00 -20.33
CA LYS A 425 0.22 10.86 -21.54
C LYS A 425 -1.16 10.32 -21.17
N GLU A 426 -2.19 10.95 -21.71
CA GLU A 426 -3.56 10.48 -21.53
C GLU A 426 -3.81 9.20 -22.33
N THR A 427 -4.47 8.22 -21.71
CA THR A 427 -4.82 6.94 -22.34
C THR A 427 -6.28 6.87 -22.78
N ASN A 428 -7.11 7.83 -22.33
CA ASN A 428 -8.56 7.86 -22.58
C ASN A 428 -9.25 6.53 -22.23
N CYS A 429 -8.74 5.84 -21.18
CA CYS A 429 -9.22 4.51 -20.76
C CYS A 429 -9.12 3.44 -21.86
N ARG A 430 -8.23 3.60 -22.84
CA ARG A 430 -7.99 2.66 -23.94
C ARG A 430 -6.56 2.14 -23.88
N ARG A 431 -6.38 0.91 -24.30
CA ARG A 431 -5.04 0.31 -24.41
C ARG A 431 -4.35 0.77 -25.67
N THR A 432 -3.04 0.91 -25.61
CA THR A 432 -2.20 1.31 -26.74
C THR A 432 -2.31 0.33 -27.92
N ASP A 433 -2.47 -0.98 -27.64
CA ASP A 433 -2.61 -2.02 -28.67
C ASP A 433 -3.96 -1.90 -29.42
N GLU A 434 -5.03 -1.47 -28.72
CA GLU A 434 -6.36 -1.27 -29.32
C GLU A 434 -6.43 0.03 -30.15
N SER A 435 -5.68 1.05 -29.75
CA SER A 435 -5.62 2.30 -30.51
C SER A 435 -4.83 2.17 -31.81
N ALA A 436 -3.79 1.34 -31.85
CA ALA A 436 -3.04 1.07 -33.09
C ALA A 436 -3.92 0.33 -34.10
N THR A 437 -4.66 -0.69 -33.67
CA THR A 437 -5.58 -1.45 -34.54
C THR A 437 -6.75 -0.62 -35.06
N LEU A 438 -7.26 0.35 -34.27
CA LEU A 438 -8.32 1.27 -34.70
C LEU A 438 -7.81 2.30 -35.71
N HIS A 439 -6.58 2.81 -35.56
CA HIS A 439 -5.98 3.68 -36.57
C HIS A 439 -5.72 2.95 -37.90
N GLU A 440 -5.26 1.70 -37.85
CA GLU A 440 -5.12 0.88 -39.06
C GLU A 440 -6.45 0.62 -39.77
N LEU A 441 -7.54 0.39 -39.01
CA LEU A 441 -8.89 0.21 -39.55
C LEU A 441 -9.51 1.49 -40.10
N ASP A 442 -9.25 2.65 -39.45
CA ASP A 442 -9.71 3.96 -39.96
C ASP A 442 -8.94 4.37 -41.26
N ASP A 443 -7.64 4.05 -41.33
CA ASP A 443 -6.85 4.28 -42.54
C ASP A 443 -7.27 3.36 -43.68
N GLU A 444 -7.60 2.09 -43.45
CA GLU A 444 -8.13 1.17 -44.43
C GLU A 444 -9.53 1.59 -44.92
N THR A 445 -10.40 2.07 -44.05
CA THR A 445 -11.73 2.57 -44.43
C THR A 445 -11.64 3.84 -45.24
N THR A 446 -10.76 4.79 -44.87
CA THR A 446 -10.54 6.02 -45.64
C THR A 446 -9.92 5.74 -47.01
N MET A 447 -8.99 4.78 -47.12
CA MET A 447 -8.44 4.37 -48.44
C MET A 447 -9.49 3.65 -49.32
N SER A 448 -10.40 2.86 -48.75
CA SER A 448 -11.47 2.19 -49.49
C SER A 448 -12.50 3.18 -50.05
N ASP A 449 -12.83 4.22 -49.28
CA ASP A 449 -13.78 5.28 -49.70
C ASP A 449 -13.18 6.19 -50.79
N VAL A 450 -11.87 6.47 -50.75
CA VAL A 450 -11.20 7.25 -51.81
C VAL A 450 -11.13 6.45 -53.13
N ASN A 451 -10.93 5.15 -53.06
CA ASN A 451 -10.89 4.27 -54.24
C ASN A 451 -12.31 4.02 -54.86
N SER A 452 -13.37 4.09 -54.05
CA SER A 452 -14.73 3.93 -54.49
C SER A 452 -15.32 5.21 -55.20
N GLN A 453 -14.71 6.37 -54.94
CA GLN A 453 -15.08 7.64 -55.59
C GLN A 453 -14.28 7.93 -56.90
N SER A 454 -13.24 7.15 -57.15
CA SER A 454 -12.41 7.28 -58.36
C SER A 454 -12.73 6.27 -59.47
N SER A 455 -13.72 5.40 -59.29
CA SER A 455 -14.27 4.47 -60.28
C SER A 455 -15.69 4.89 -60.69
#